data_da3ed7fda8233944407f84ff5f5bed5c
#
_entry.id   da3ed7fda8233944407f84ff5f5bed5c
#
_cell.length_a   1.000
_cell.length_b   1.000
_cell.length_c   1.000
_cell.angle_alpha   90.00
_cell.angle_beta   90.00
_cell.angle_gamma   90.00
#
_symmetry.space_group_name_H-M   'P 1'
#
loop_
_entity.id
_entity.type
_entity.pdbx_description
1 polymer ?
#
loop_
_entity_poly.entity_id
_entity_poly.type
_entity_poly.pdbx_seq_one_letter_code
_entity_poly.pdbx_strand_id
1 'polypeptide(L)'
;MERRTVNGVEAEVAVTFAERARGLIGRRGLPSGTGMLITRCNCIHTFFMRFPINATFLDREGQVVKVIRNIRPWRPWIWGGWRASRVLETASAEATGEDVR
;
A
#
# COMPACT_ATOMS: atom_id res chain seq x y z
N MET A 1 4.45 1.91 15.21
CA MET A 1 4.20 0.72 14.39
C MET A 1 5.49 -0.04 14.16
N GLU A 2 5.38 -1.34 14.12
CA GLU A 2 6.49 -2.20 13.78
C GLU A 2 6.96 -1.96 12.35
N ARG A 3 8.25 -2.17 12.09
CA ARG A 3 8.78 -2.08 10.73
C ARG A 3 9.32 -3.42 10.30
N ARG A 4 9.21 -3.71 9.02
CA ARG A 4 9.63 -4.98 8.45
C ARG A 4 9.99 -4.78 6.98
N THR A 5 10.98 -5.53 6.52
CA THR A 5 11.31 -5.53 5.09
C THR A 5 10.39 -6.53 4.41
N VAL A 6 9.60 -6.06 3.45
CA VAL A 6 8.63 -6.87 2.72
C VAL A 6 8.82 -6.59 1.24
N ASN A 7 9.12 -7.63 0.48
CA ASN A 7 9.29 -7.52 -0.98
C ASN A 7 10.29 -6.41 -1.34
N GLY A 8 11.37 -6.29 -0.56
CA GLY A 8 12.40 -5.29 -0.80
C GLY A 8 12.06 -3.89 -0.30
N VAL A 9 10.93 -3.73 0.39
CA VAL A 9 10.45 -2.44 0.85
C VAL A 9 10.50 -2.39 2.37
N GLU A 10 11.00 -1.28 2.90
CA GLU A 10 11.01 -1.02 4.34
C GLU A 10 9.62 -0.54 4.74
N ALA A 11 8.83 -1.42 5.34
CA ALA A 11 7.41 -1.16 5.56
C ALA A 11 7.08 -1.00 7.03
N GLU A 12 6.23 -0.02 7.34
CA GLU A 12 5.54 0.04 8.62
C GLU A 12 4.38 -0.96 8.56
N VAL A 13 4.17 -1.70 9.65
CA VAL A 13 3.15 -2.76 9.66
C VAL A 13 1.93 -2.28 10.42
N ALA A 14 0.82 -2.13 9.72
CA ALA A 14 -0.46 -1.71 10.30
C ALA A 14 -1.24 -2.95 10.72
N VAL A 15 -1.32 -3.21 12.01
CA VAL A 15 -1.92 -4.43 12.56
C VAL A 15 -3.25 -4.16 13.25
N THR A 16 -3.33 -3.09 14.06
CA THR A 16 -4.56 -2.79 14.80
C THR A 16 -5.64 -2.30 13.86
N PHE A 17 -6.88 -2.35 14.31
CA PHE A 17 -8.00 -1.85 13.52
C PHE A 17 -7.79 -0.38 13.14
N ALA A 18 -7.37 0.43 14.10
CA ALA A 18 -7.16 1.87 13.85
C ALA A 18 -6.04 2.10 12.84
N GLU A 19 -4.92 1.38 12.99
CA GLU A 19 -3.80 1.50 12.05
C GLU A 19 -4.21 1.07 10.65
N ARG A 20 -4.95 -0.02 10.54
CA ARG A 20 -5.39 -0.54 9.24
C ARG A 20 -6.40 0.38 8.58
N ALA A 21 -7.31 0.94 9.38
CA ALA A 21 -8.32 1.85 8.84
C ALA A 21 -7.71 3.15 8.36
N ARG A 22 -6.68 3.65 9.06
CA ARG A 22 -6.02 4.88 8.67
C ARG A 22 -5.11 4.68 7.45
N GLY A 23 -4.32 3.60 7.46
CA GLY A 23 -3.36 3.39 6.39
C GLY A 23 -2.50 4.62 6.13
N LEU A 24 -2.48 5.09 4.89
CA LEU A 24 -1.70 6.25 4.50
C LEU A 24 -2.51 7.54 4.45
N ILE A 25 -3.75 7.53 4.97
CA ILE A 25 -4.60 8.70 4.95
C ILE A 25 -3.92 9.84 5.68
N GLY A 26 -3.91 11.01 5.06
CA GLY A 26 -3.35 12.23 5.65
C GLY A 26 -1.86 12.41 5.47
N ARG A 27 -1.15 11.41 5.02
CA ARG A 27 0.28 11.57 4.73
C ARG A 27 0.47 12.32 3.43
N ARG A 28 1.57 13.06 3.33
CA ARG A 28 1.86 13.85 2.14
C ARG A 28 2.63 13.05 1.10
N GLY A 29 3.21 11.95 1.48
CA GLY A 29 3.97 11.09 0.59
C GLY A 29 4.68 10.00 1.37
N LEU A 30 5.43 9.19 0.64
CA LEU A 30 6.30 8.15 1.20
C LEU A 30 7.63 8.22 0.49
N PRO A 31 8.74 8.20 1.21
CA PRO A 31 10.04 8.14 0.55
C PRO A 31 10.16 6.86 -0.28
N SER A 32 10.94 6.95 -1.35
CA SER A 32 11.22 5.79 -2.18
C SER A 32 11.82 4.67 -1.34
N GLY A 33 11.42 3.44 -1.61
CA GLY A 33 11.90 2.27 -0.87
C GLY A 33 11.18 2.02 0.46
N THR A 34 10.20 2.86 0.81
CA THR A 34 9.40 2.67 2.02
C THR A 34 7.95 2.43 1.68
N GLY A 35 7.18 1.92 2.63
CA GLY A 35 5.78 1.63 2.40
C GLY A 35 5.04 1.31 3.69
N MET A 36 3.82 0.85 3.53
CA MET A 36 2.99 0.38 4.64
C MET A 36 2.38 -0.97 4.28
N LEU A 37 2.57 -1.94 5.17
CA LEU A 37 1.95 -3.25 5.04
C LEU A 37 0.71 -3.29 5.91
N ILE A 38 -0.45 -3.47 5.27
CA ILE A 38 -1.72 -3.57 5.98
C ILE A 38 -2.10 -5.04 6.05
N THR A 39 -2.18 -5.56 7.27
CA THR A 39 -2.46 -6.98 7.48
C THR A 39 -3.96 -7.26 7.40
N ARG A 40 -4.32 -8.50 7.11
CA ARG A 40 -5.71 -8.97 7.04
C ARG A 40 -6.57 -8.05 6.18
N CYS A 41 -6.07 -7.76 4.98
CA CYS A 41 -6.69 -6.79 4.10
C CYS A 41 -6.59 -7.29 2.66
N ASN A 42 -7.70 -7.33 1.95
CA ASN A 42 -7.71 -7.72 0.53
C ASN A 42 -8.41 -6.68 -0.35
N CYS A 43 -8.84 -5.58 0.24
CA CYS A 43 -9.50 -4.51 -0.49
C CYS A 43 -9.18 -3.18 0.16
N ILE A 44 -8.84 -2.19 -0.65
CA ILE A 44 -8.48 -0.87 -0.15
C ILE A 44 -9.26 0.20 -0.89
N HIS A 45 -9.24 1.39 -0.33
CA HIS A 45 -9.66 2.61 -1.01
C HIS A 45 -8.55 3.65 -0.88
N THR A 46 -8.61 4.68 -1.72
CA THR A 46 -7.64 5.76 -1.64
C THR A 46 -8.32 7.10 -1.33
N PHE A 47 -9.48 7.05 -0.67
CA PHE A 47 -10.15 8.26 -0.19
C PHE A 47 -9.22 9.02 0.75
N PHE A 48 -9.17 10.32 0.61
CA PHE A 48 -8.37 11.23 1.44
C PHE A 48 -6.87 11.02 1.31
N MET A 49 -6.43 10.24 0.33
CA MET A 49 -5.02 10.14 0.02
C MET A 49 -4.56 11.41 -0.70
N ARG A 50 -3.29 11.74 -0.55
CA ARG A 50 -2.73 12.97 -1.14
C ARG A 50 -1.76 12.69 -2.28
N PHE A 51 -1.49 11.43 -2.57
CA PHE A 51 -0.54 11.06 -3.61
C PHE A 51 -0.93 9.71 -4.19
N PRO A 52 -0.56 9.43 -5.44
CA PRO A 52 -0.86 8.13 -6.04
C PRO A 52 0.03 7.05 -5.45
N ILE A 53 -0.51 5.84 -5.35
CA ILE A 53 0.18 4.71 -4.73
C ILE A 53 0.17 3.51 -5.64
N ASN A 54 1.06 2.57 -5.32
CA ASN A 54 1.02 1.22 -5.85
C ASN A 54 0.53 0.30 -4.74
N ALA A 55 -0.31 -0.67 -5.08
CA ALA A 55 -0.79 -1.67 -4.14
C ALA A 55 -0.29 -3.03 -4.59
N THR A 56 0.50 -3.68 -3.75
CA THR A 56 0.98 -5.03 -3.99
C THR A 56 0.26 -5.94 -3.02
N PHE A 57 -0.66 -6.74 -3.54
CA PHE A 57 -1.43 -7.67 -2.72
C PHE A 57 -0.66 -8.98 -2.58
N LEU A 58 -0.62 -9.50 -1.36
CA LEU A 58 0.13 -10.69 -1.01
C LEU A 58 -0.80 -11.71 -0.39
N ASP A 59 -0.49 -12.99 -0.58
CA ASP A 59 -1.22 -14.06 0.07
C ASP A 59 -0.66 -14.33 1.47
N ARG A 60 -1.14 -15.39 2.11
CA ARG A 60 -0.73 -15.74 3.48
C ARG A 60 0.75 -16.08 3.57
N GLU A 61 1.32 -16.61 2.50
CA GLU A 61 2.73 -16.98 2.45
C GLU A 61 3.62 -15.81 2.06
N GLY A 62 3.04 -14.65 1.80
CA GLY A 62 3.82 -13.48 1.38
C GLY A 62 4.11 -13.45 -0.11
N GLN A 63 3.47 -14.31 -0.89
CA GLN A 63 3.64 -14.32 -2.34
C GLN A 63 2.79 -13.23 -2.96
N VAL A 64 3.32 -12.55 -3.98
CA VAL A 64 2.59 -11.53 -4.69
C VAL A 64 1.50 -12.18 -5.53
N VAL A 65 0.25 -11.78 -5.32
CA VAL A 65 -0.87 -12.31 -6.11
C VAL A 65 -1.43 -11.27 -7.07
N LYS A 66 -1.21 -9.98 -6.81
CA LYS A 66 -1.72 -8.93 -7.70
C LYS A 66 -0.99 -7.62 -7.41
N VAL A 67 -0.65 -6.90 -8.47
CA VAL A 67 -0.05 -5.57 -8.34
C VAL A 67 -0.90 -4.60 -9.14
N ILE A 68 -1.36 -3.54 -8.50
CA ILE A 68 -2.06 -2.46 -9.18
C ILE A 68 -1.24 -1.20 -8.98
N ARG A 69 -0.80 -0.61 -10.08
CA ARG A 69 0.10 0.52 -10.04
C ARG A 69 -0.63 1.82 -10.31
N ASN A 70 -0.07 2.88 -9.73
CA ASN A 70 -0.46 4.23 -10.06
C ASN A 70 -1.94 4.49 -9.76
N ILE A 71 -2.36 4.10 -8.58
CA ILE A 71 -3.74 4.30 -8.14
C ILE A 71 -3.87 5.74 -7.66
N ARG A 72 -4.73 6.50 -8.31
CA ARG A 72 -4.96 7.90 -7.95
C ARG A 72 -5.74 7.99 -6.64
N PRO A 73 -5.60 9.12 -5.91
CA PRO A 73 -6.47 9.36 -4.76
C PRO A 73 -7.95 9.30 -5.12
N TRP A 74 -8.76 9.07 -4.10
CA TRP A 74 -10.24 9.10 -4.20
C TRP A 74 -10.84 7.96 -4.98
N ARG A 75 -10.14 6.83 -5.09
CA ARG A 75 -10.69 5.61 -5.67
C ARG A 75 -11.42 4.82 -4.59
N PRO A 76 -12.70 4.44 -4.82
CA PRO A 76 -13.50 3.83 -3.75
C PRO A 76 -13.24 2.35 -3.52
N TRP A 77 -12.74 1.62 -4.52
CA TRP A 77 -12.74 0.17 -4.41
C TRP A 77 -11.62 -0.43 -5.23
N ILE A 78 -10.64 -1.01 -4.53
CA ILE A 78 -9.52 -1.68 -5.18
C ILE A 78 -9.38 -3.05 -4.52
N TRP A 79 -9.76 -4.09 -5.26
CA TRP A 79 -9.82 -5.43 -4.72
C TRP A 79 -8.61 -6.25 -5.16
N GLY A 80 -7.98 -6.95 -4.21
CA GLY A 80 -6.80 -7.75 -4.48
C GLY A 80 -7.08 -9.18 -4.89
N GLY A 81 -8.35 -9.61 -4.81
CA GLY A 81 -8.71 -10.98 -5.14
C GLY A 81 -8.89 -11.84 -3.89
N TRP A 82 -9.46 -13.03 -4.09
CA TRP A 82 -9.79 -13.92 -2.97
C TRP A 82 -8.57 -14.44 -2.22
N ARG A 83 -7.43 -14.53 -2.90
CA ARG A 83 -6.21 -15.06 -2.28
C ARG A 83 -5.43 -14.00 -1.53
N ALA A 84 -5.72 -12.74 -1.74
CA ALA A 84 -5.03 -11.66 -1.05
C ALA A 84 -5.39 -11.66 0.42
N SER A 85 -4.40 -11.54 1.29
CA SER A 85 -4.60 -11.46 2.72
C SER A 85 -3.93 -10.26 3.34
N ARG A 86 -3.08 -9.57 2.59
CA ARG A 86 -2.43 -8.33 3.03
C ARG A 86 -2.05 -7.51 1.81
N VAL A 87 -1.81 -6.23 2.04
CA VAL A 87 -1.44 -5.33 0.95
C VAL A 87 -0.27 -4.46 1.39
N LEU A 88 0.70 -4.32 0.49
CA LEU A 88 1.83 -3.42 0.66
C LEU A 88 1.58 -2.20 -0.20
N GLU A 89 1.43 -1.04 0.45
CA GLU A 89 1.21 0.23 -0.23
C GLU A 89 2.52 1.01 -0.30
N THR A 90 2.86 1.46 -1.48
CA THR A 90 4.06 2.27 -1.71
C THR A 90 3.67 3.47 -2.57
N ALA A 91 4.49 4.52 -2.54
CA ALA A 91 4.26 5.67 -3.42
C ALA A 91 4.54 5.24 -4.86
N SER A 92 3.69 5.68 -5.78
CA SER A 92 3.95 5.40 -7.19
C SER A 92 5.13 6.23 -7.68
N ALA A 93 5.70 5.84 -8.82
CA ALA A 93 6.80 6.58 -9.41
C ALA A 93 6.40 8.03 -9.70
N GLU A 94 5.14 8.27 -10.07
CA GLU A 94 4.64 9.63 -10.27
C GLU A 94 4.69 10.46 -8.99
N ALA A 95 4.39 9.84 -7.85
CA ALA A 95 4.38 10.55 -6.58
C ALA A 95 5.80 10.88 -6.12
N THR A 96 6.76 10.01 -6.38
CA THR A 96 8.15 10.22 -5.97
C THR A 96 8.95 11.02 -6.97
N GLY A 97 8.44 11.18 -8.19
CA GLY A 97 9.16 11.86 -9.25
C GLY A 97 10.25 11.02 -9.90
N GLU A 98 10.35 9.76 -9.54
CA GLU A 98 11.43 8.92 -10.05
C GLU A 98 11.30 8.61 -11.54
N ASP A 99 10.08 8.69 -12.05
CA ASP A 99 9.78 8.33 -13.43
C ASP A 99 9.77 9.52 -14.35
N VAL A 100 10.17 10.66 -13.87
CA VAL A 100 10.20 11.89 -14.64
C VAL A 100 11.56 12.01 -15.30
N ARG A 101 11.66 11.60 -16.53
CA ARG A 101 12.92 11.65 -17.29
C ARG A 101 12.64 12.07 -18.71
#